data_795c0ffe45d7876ee0a99965044a3727
#
_entry.id   795c0ffe45d7876ee0a99965044a3727
#
_cell.length_a   1.000
_cell.length_b   1.000
_cell.length_c   1.000
_cell.angle_alpha   90.00
_cell.angle_beta   90.00
_cell.angle_gamma   90.00
#
_symmetry.space_group_name_H-M   'P 1'
#
loop_
_entity.id
_entity.type
_entity.pdbx_description
1 polymer ?
#
loop_
_entity_poly.entity_id
_entity_poly.type
_entity_poly.pdbx_seq_one_letter_code
_entity_poly.pdbx_strand_id
1 'polypeptide(L)'
;MNIKLIAIGKTDNKSLQTLIDDYTKRLSFYIKFDLEIIPDIKNVKNLSESQQKEKEGELILAKLTPTDQLILLDENGKNFSSVGFSEELQKKMNSGIKTLVFVIGGPYGFSDTVYSKAQAKISLSLMTFSHQMVRLFFIEQLYRGFTILRNEPYHHQ
;
A
#
# COMPACT_ATOMS: atom_id res chain seq x y z
N MET A 1 16.52 -2.44 0.66
CA MET A 1 15.12 -2.34 1.13
C MET A 1 14.22 -3.08 0.16
N ASN A 2 13.23 -3.79 0.65
CA ASN A 2 12.13 -4.37 -0.16
C ASN A 2 10.86 -3.57 0.11
N ILE A 3 9.94 -3.55 -0.84
CA ILE A 3 8.60 -2.96 -0.65
C ILE A 3 7.56 -4.07 -0.82
N LYS A 4 6.62 -4.13 0.12
CA LYS A 4 5.46 -5.02 0.05
C LYS A 4 4.19 -4.17 0.09
N LEU A 5 3.22 -4.48 -0.75
CA LEU A 5 1.86 -3.96 -0.67
C LEU A 5 0.92 -5.08 -0.28
N ILE A 6 0.20 -4.92 0.82
CA ILE A 6 -0.85 -5.85 1.26
C ILE A 6 -2.21 -5.24 0.95
N ALA A 7 -3.10 -6.01 0.34
CA ALA A 7 -4.48 -5.61 0.08
C ALA A 7 -5.46 -6.71 0.46
N ILE A 8 -6.66 -6.33 0.90
CA ILE A 8 -7.76 -7.25 1.22
C ILE A 8 -8.61 -7.50 -0.02
N GLY A 9 -8.85 -8.76 -0.34
CA GLY A 9 -9.65 -9.19 -1.47
C GLY A 9 -8.92 -9.16 -2.81
N LYS A 10 -9.37 -9.97 -3.74
CA LYS A 10 -8.82 -10.04 -5.10
C LYS A 10 -9.12 -8.76 -5.88
N THR A 11 -8.32 -8.49 -6.90
CA THR A 11 -8.66 -7.52 -7.94
C THR A 11 -9.67 -8.15 -8.89
N ASP A 12 -10.90 -7.62 -8.94
CA ASP A 12 -12.02 -8.25 -9.64
C ASP A 12 -12.00 -8.00 -11.15
N ASN A 13 -11.55 -6.83 -11.58
CA ASN A 13 -11.54 -6.41 -12.97
C ASN A 13 -10.26 -6.85 -13.67
N LYS A 14 -10.38 -7.61 -14.76
CA LYS A 14 -9.23 -8.13 -15.54
C LYS A 14 -8.38 -7.01 -16.16
N SER A 15 -8.99 -5.94 -16.64
CA SER A 15 -8.25 -4.81 -17.22
C SER A 15 -7.43 -4.09 -16.14
N LEU A 16 -7.99 -3.94 -14.96
CA LEU A 16 -7.28 -3.36 -13.81
C LEU A 16 -6.12 -4.26 -13.38
N GLN A 17 -6.33 -5.57 -13.31
CA GLN A 17 -5.27 -6.52 -12.99
C GLN A 17 -4.12 -6.47 -14.01
N THR A 18 -4.44 -6.38 -15.29
CA THR A 18 -3.43 -6.23 -16.36
C THR A 18 -2.57 -4.98 -16.18
N LEU A 19 -3.19 -3.84 -15.81
CA LEU A 19 -2.46 -2.60 -15.54
C LEU A 19 -1.61 -2.71 -14.27
N ILE A 20 -2.13 -3.33 -13.21
CA ILE A 20 -1.38 -3.61 -11.98
C ILE A 20 -0.14 -4.46 -12.29
N ASP A 21 -0.30 -5.50 -13.08
CA ASP A 21 0.79 -6.39 -13.47
C ASP A 21 1.86 -5.65 -14.31
N ASP A 22 1.44 -4.78 -15.24
CA ASP A 22 2.35 -3.97 -16.05
C ASP A 22 3.18 -3.02 -15.17
N TYR A 23 2.55 -2.25 -14.28
CA TYR A 23 3.28 -1.35 -13.40
C TYR A 23 4.12 -2.08 -12.35
N THR A 24 3.67 -3.23 -11.86
CA THR A 24 4.48 -4.10 -11.00
C THR A 24 5.74 -4.57 -11.70
N LYS A 25 5.63 -4.97 -12.96
CA LYS A 25 6.78 -5.37 -13.79
C LYS A 25 7.74 -4.19 -13.99
N ARG A 26 7.25 -2.98 -14.30
CA ARG A 26 8.09 -1.78 -14.42
C ARG A 26 8.80 -1.47 -13.11
N LEU A 27 8.08 -1.51 -11.99
CA LEU A 27 8.62 -1.24 -10.66
C LEU A 27 9.72 -2.24 -10.26
N SER A 28 9.64 -3.49 -10.71
CA SER A 28 10.61 -4.53 -10.39
C SER A 28 12.04 -4.26 -10.90
N PHE A 29 12.21 -3.37 -11.88
CA PHE A 29 13.54 -2.92 -12.33
C PHE A 29 14.23 -1.95 -11.37
N TYR A 30 13.49 -1.40 -10.40
CA TYR A 30 13.98 -0.41 -9.44
C TYR A 30 14.16 -0.97 -8.04
N ILE A 31 13.23 -1.83 -7.64
CA ILE A 31 13.20 -2.37 -6.29
C ILE A 31 12.49 -3.72 -6.26
N LYS A 32 12.87 -4.58 -5.32
CA LYS A 32 12.09 -5.79 -5.05
C LYS A 32 10.73 -5.39 -4.46
N PHE A 33 9.69 -5.63 -5.24
CA PHE A 33 8.29 -5.33 -4.90
C PHE A 33 7.46 -6.60 -4.88
N ASP A 34 6.57 -6.71 -3.91
CA ASP A 34 5.65 -7.83 -3.74
C ASP A 34 4.24 -7.30 -3.44
N LEU A 35 3.24 -7.80 -4.19
CA LEU A 35 1.83 -7.54 -3.93
C LEU A 35 1.21 -8.77 -3.30
N GLU A 36 0.88 -8.69 -2.03
CA GLU A 36 0.26 -9.78 -1.27
C GLU A 36 -1.24 -9.52 -1.08
N ILE A 37 -2.06 -10.44 -1.55
CA ILE A 37 -3.51 -10.39 -1.41
C ILE A 37 -3.95 -11.29 -0.25
N ILE A 38 -4.59 -10.68 0.73
CA ILE A 38 -5.30 -11.41 1.79
C ILE A 38 -6.71 -11.70 1.28
N PRO A 39 -7.15 -12.96 1.23
CA PRO A 39 -8.52 -13.28 0.81
C PRO A 39 -9.57 -12.58 1.66
N ASP A 40 -10.68 -12.20 1.04
CA ASP A 40 -11.84 -11.67 1.77
C ASP A 40 -12.29 -12.63 2.86
N ILE A 41 -12.69 -12.04 4.00
CA ILE A 41 -13.27 -12.82 5.10
C ILE A 41 -14.61 -13.39 4.65
N LYS A 42 -14.79 -14.70 4.85
CA LYS A 42 -16.06 -15.39 4.56
C LYS A 42 -17.08 -15.10 5.65
N ASN A 43 -18.38 -15.15 5.28
CA ASN A 43 -19.51 -15.03 6.20
C ASN A 43 -19.59 -13.70 6.96
N VAL A 44 -19.19 -12.60 6.32
CA VAL A 44 -19.21 -11.25 6.93
C VAL A 44 -20.62 -10.73 7.26
N LYS A 45 -21.69 -11.33 6.71
CA LYS A 45 -23.08 -10.90 6.95
C LYS A 45 -23.47 -10.88 8.43
N ASN A 46 -22.83 -11.70 9.25
CA ASN A 46 -23.09 -11.82 10.69
C ASN A 46 -22.07 -11.06 11.54
N LEU A 47 -21.17 -10.30 10.93
CA LEU A 47 -20.15 -9.51 11.61
C LEU A 47 -20.54 -8.04 11.64
N SER A 48 -20.32 -7.38 12.79
CA SER A 48 -20.30 -5.92 12.84
C SER A 48 -19.10 -5.38 12.07
N GLU A 49 -19.14 -4.09 11.69
CA GLU A 49 -18.01 -3.41 11.06
C GLU A 49 -16.75 -3.50 11.94
N SER A 50 -16.89 -3.34 13.25
CA SER A 50 -15.79 -3.46 14.21
C SER A 50 -15.20 -4.87 14.20
N GLN A 51 -16.05 -5.91 14.24
CA GLN A 51 -15.61 -7.31 14.20
C GLN A 51 -14.88 -7.63 12.89
N GLN A 52 -15.37 -7.11 11.77
CA GLN A 52 -14.71 -7.29 10.48
C GLN A 52 -13.34 -6.64 10.46
N LYS A 53 -13.22 -5.38 10.91
CA LYS A 53 -11.93 -4.68 11.02
C LYS A 53 -10.93 -5.44 11.89
N GLU A 54 -11.36 -5.98 13.04
CA GLU A 54 -10.47 -6.74 13.92
C GLU A 54 -9.95 -8.01 13.23
N LYS A 55 -10.83 -8.78 12.59
CA LYS A 55 -10.41 -9.99 11.85
C LYS A 55 -9.48 -9.69 10.69
N GLU A 56 -9.78 -8.67 9.90
CA GLU A 56 -8.88 -8.21 8.84
C GLU A 56 -7.54 -7.76 9.42
N GLY A 57 -7.56 -7.04 10.54
CA GLY A 57 -6.38 -6.59 11.26
C GLY A 57 -5.49 -7.74 11.73
N GLU A 58 -6.06 -8.80 12.29
CA GLU A 58 -5.32 -10.01 12.67
C GLU A 58 -4.61 -10.64 11.47
N LEU A 59 -5.30 -10.74 10.32
CA LEU A 59 -4.72 -11.28 9.09
C LEU A 59 -3.59 -10.39 8.56
N ILE A 60 -3.74 -9.07 8.60
CA ILE A 60 -2.71 -8.12 8.20
C ILE A 60 -1.47 -8.29 9.10
N LEU A 61 -1.66 -8.25 10.43
CA LEU A 61 -0.57 -8.33 11.38
C LEU A 61 0.17 -9.67 11.32
N ALA A 62 -0.52 -10.76 11.00
CA ALA A 62 0.09 -12.08 10.80
C ALA A 62 1.03 -12.14 9.59
N LYS A 63 0.96 -11.18 8.66
CA LYS A 63 1.85 -11.07 7.51
C LYS A 63 3.11 -10.26 7.77
N LEU A 64 3.22 -9.64 8.93
CA LEU A 64 4.34 -8.79 9.30
C LEU A 64 5.38 -9.54 10.11
N THR A 65 6.63 -9.17 9.92
CA THR A 65 7.74 -9.56 10.80
C THR A 65 8.08 -8.41 11.76
N PRO A 66 8.78 -8.67 12.87
CA PRO A 66 9.14 -7.61 13.83
C PRO A 66 10.03 -6.49 13.25
N THR A 67 10.70 -6.75 12.13
CA THR A 67 11.60 -5.79 11.48
C THR A 67 10.94 -4.99 10.36
N ASP A 68 9.69 -5.29 10.03
CA ASP A 68 8.95 -4.60 8.98
C ASP A 68 8.49 -3.23 9.48
N GLN A 69 8.54 -2.25 8.60
CA GLN A 69 7.98 -0.92 8.85
C GLN A 69 6.62 -0.83 8.17
N LEU A 70 5.57 -0.70 8.98
CA LEU A 70 4.18 -0.66 8.52
C LEU A 70 3.73 0.77 8.25
N ILE A 71 3.23 1.01 7.04
CA ILE A 71 2.59 2.26 6.63
C ILE A 71 1.18 1.95 6.11
N LEU A 72 0.19 2.65 6.63
CA LEU A 72 -1.19 2.49 6.19
C LEU A 72 -1.54 3.49 5.10
N LEU A 73 -2.19 3.02 4.04
CA LEU A 73 -2.87 3.89 3.09
C LEU A 73 -4.25 4.21 3.65
N ASP A 74 -4.40 5.43 4.12
CA ASP A 74 -5.55 5.90 4.91
C ASP A 74 -5.90 7.34 4.49
N GLU A 75 -7.19 7.63 4.37
CA GLU A 75 -7.66 8.96 3.96
C GLU A 75 -7.23 10.08 4.93
N ASN A 76 -7.03 9.74 6.21
CA ASN A 76 -6.55 10.66 7.24
C ASN A 76 -5.01 10.67 7.37
N GLY A 77 -4.31 10.09 6.40
CA GLY A 77 -2.86 10.08 6.35
C GLY A 77 -2.26 11.38 5.82
N LYS A 78 -0.94 11.49 5.90
CA LYS A 78 -0.21 12.60 5.33
C LYS A 78 -0.28 12.58 3.80
N ASN A 79 -0.63 13.71 3.19
CA ASN A 79 -0.56 13.88 1.74
C ASN A 79 0.86 14.27 1.31
N PHE A 80 1.25 13.79 0.15
CA PHE A 80 2.51 14.12 -0.51
C PHE A 80 2.26 14.51 -1.97
N SER A 81 3.08 15.42 -2.50
CA SER A 81 3.28 15.48 -3.94
C SER A 81 4.08 14.25 -4.40
N SER A 82 4.09 13.93 -5.70
CA SER A 82 4.89 12.82 -6.22
C SER A 82 6.38 13.00 -5.92
N VAL A 83 6.90 14.23 -5.99
CA VAL A 83 8.29 14.55 -5.62
C VAL A 83 8.50 14.34 -4.12
N GLY A 84 7.64 14.88 -3.27
CA GLY A 84 7.75 14.69 -1.81
C GLY A 84 7.66 13.23 -1.39
N PHE A 85 6.84 12.42 -2.08
CA PHE A 85 6.79 10.98 -1.85
C PHE A 85 8.09 10.28 -2.27
N SER A 86 8.70 10.66 -3.40
CA SER A 86 9.99 10.13 -3.82
C SER A 86 11.11 10.43 -2.80
N GLU A 87 11.13 11.64 -2.25
CA GLU A 87 12.07 12.02 -1.18
C GLU A 87 11.87 11.18 0.09
N GLU A 88 10.61 10.92 0.45
CA GLU A 88 10.30 10.06 1.60
C GLU A 88 10.76 8.62 1.37
N LEU A 89 10.56 8.06 0.17
CA LEU A 89 11.11 6.76 -0.22
C LEU A 89 12.63 6.73 -0.10
N GLN A 90 13.32 7.78 -0.57
CA GLN A 90 14.79 7.89 -0.46
C GLN A 90 15.24 7.90 1.00
N LYS A 91 14.56 8.65 1.87
CA LYS A 91 14.84 8.66 3.32
C LYS A 91 14.71 7.27 3.93
N LYS A 92 13.63 6.55 3.56
CA LYS A 92 13.41 5.17 4.04
C LYS A 92 14.51 4.21 3.57
N MET A 93 14.93 4.30 2.31
CA MET A 93 16.05 3.52 1.80
C MET A 93 17.34 3.79 2.55
N ASN A 94 17.63 5.04 2.87
CA ASN A 94 18.84 5.46 3.57
C ASN A 94 18.82 5.11 5.07
N SER A 95 17.66 4.83 5.66
CA SER A 95 17.52 4.53 7.09
C SER A 95 17.82 3.08 7.49
N GLY A 96 18.20 2.23 6.52
CA GLY A 96 18.53 0.83 6.79
C GLY A 96 17.33 -0.10 6.97
N ILE A 97 16.11 0.36 6.67
CA ILE A 97 14.91 -0.46 6.70
C ILE A 97 15.03 -1.61 5.71
N LYS A 98 14.78 -2.84 6.20
CA LYS A 98 14.85 -4.04 5.36
C LYS A 98 13.60 -4.19 4.50
N THR A 99 12.42 -4.07 5.09
CA THR A 99 11.14 -4.17 4.39
C THR A 99 10.19 -3.06 4.81
N LEU A 100 9.69 -2.33 3.83
CA LEU A 100 8.65 -1.32 3.97
C LEU A 100 7.34 -1.93 3.51
N VAL A 101 6.37 -2.03 4.40
CA VAL A 101 5.08 -2.66 4.13
C VAL A 101 4.01 -1.58 4.08
N PHE A 102 3.35 -1.45 2.94
CA PHE A 102 2.15 -0.63 2.78
C PHE A 102 0.91 -1.51 2.83
N VAL A 103 -0.16 -1.02 3.41
CA VAL A 103 -1.42 -1.77 3.50
C VAL A 103 -2.58 -0.92 3.03
N ILE A 104 -3.40 -1.50 2.16
CA ILE A 104 -4.72 -1.01 1.78
C ILE A 104 -5.74 -1.80 2.59
N GLY A 105 -6.49 -1.12 3.45
CA GLY A 105 -7.52 -1.73 4.29
C GLY A 105 -8.74 -2.20 3.51
N GLY A 106 -9.63 -2.90 4.20
CA GLY A 106 -10.94 -3.26 3.71
C GLY A 106 -11.93 -2.08 3.73
N PRO A 107 -13.22 -2.34 3.50
CA PRO A 107 -14.22 -1.28 3.29
C PRO A 107 -14.45 -0.37 4.51
N TYR A 108 -14.10 -0.81 5.70
CA TYR A 108 -14.32 -0.07 6.95
C TYR A 108 -13.04 0.53 7.55
N GLY A 109 -11.92 0.47 6.81
CA GLY A 109 -10.61 0.94 7.28
C GLY A 109 -9.91 -0.08 8.18
N PHE A 110 -9.15 0.40 9.17
CA PHE A 110 -8.30 -0.43 10.01
C PHE A 110 -8.81 -0.51 11.45
N SER A 111 -8.47 -1.60 12.14
CA SER A 111 -8.69 -1.73 13.58
C SER A 111 -7.71 -0.86 14.37
N ASP A 112 -8.06 -0.55 15.63
CA ASP A 112 -7.19 0.21 16.53
C ASP A 112 -5.84 -0.50 16.75
N THR A 113 -5.85 -1.83 16.77
CA THR A 113 -4.62 -2.64 16.89
C THR A 113 -3.69 -2.42 15.70
N VAL A 114 -4.21 -2.38 14.48
CA VAL A 114 -3.41 -2.08 13.27
C VAL A 114 -2.87 -0.65 13.32
N TYR A 115 -3.72 0.33 13.67
CA TYR A 115 -3.28 1.72 13.83
C TYR A 115 -2.14 1.85 14.85
N SER A 116 -2.23 1.15 15.97
CA SER A 116 -1.20 1.21 17.02
C SER A 116 0.15 0.63 16.61
N LYS A 117 0.16 -0.28 15.64
CA LYS A 117 1.38 -0.91 15.09
C LYS A 117 1.99 -0.14 13.92
N ALA A 118 1.23 0.73 13.27
CA ALA A 118 1.71 1.49 12.12
C ALA A 118 2.66 2.61 12.54
N GLN A 119 3.75 2.77 11.80
CA GLN A 119 4.71 3.85 11.99
C GLN A 119 4.26 5.15 11.30
N ALA A 120 3.42 5.04 10.27
CA ALA A 120 2.88 6.19 9.56
C ALA A 120 1.58 5.86 8.82
N LYS A 121 0.88 6.92 8.43
CA LYS A 121 -0.27 6.87 7.51
C LYS A 121 -0.04 7.81 6.34
N ILE A 122 -0.36 7.37 5.14
CA ILE A 122 -0.24 8.15 3.91
C ILE A 122 -1.62 8.19 3.23
N SER A 123 -2.04 9.38 2.82
CA SER A 123 -3.18 9.58 1.95
C SER A 123 -2.71 9.94 0.54
N LEU A 124 -3.23 9.25 -0.47
CA LEU A 124 -2.90 9.54 -1.86
C LEU A 124 -3.64 10.76 -2.39
N SER A 125 -4.78 11.11 -1.80
CA SER A 125 -5.65 12.19 -2.27
C SER A 125 -6.63 12.60 -1.17
N LEU A 126 -7.11 13.83 -1.23
CA LEU A 126 -8.28 14.26 -0.46
C LEU A 126 -9.59 13.67 -1.03
N MET A 127 -9.55 13.11 -2.22
CA MET A 127 -10.66 12.39 -2.84
C MET A 127 -10.58 10.90 -2.48
N THR A 128 -11.73 10.27 -2.28
CA THR A 128 -11.82 8.83 -1.98
C THR A 128 -11.70 8.02 -3.26
N PHE A 129 -10.86 7.01 -3.24
CA PHE A 129 -10.74 6.00 -4.30
C PHE A 129 -11.38 4.68 -3.86
N SER A 130 -11.89 3.89 -4.82
CA SER A 130 -12.23 2.50 -4.53
C SER A 130 -10.97 1.73 -4.15
N HIS A 131 -11.11 0.72 -3.26
CA HIS A 131 -9.95 -0.11 -2.89
C HIS A 131 -9.48 -1.03 -4.01
N GLN A 132 -10.17 -1.09 -5.12
CA GLN A 132 -9.69 -1.73 -6.33
C GLN A 132 -8.74 -0.78 -7.09
N MET A 133 -9.17 0.45 -7.36
CA MET A 133 -8.40 1.44 -8.12
C MET A 133 -7.17 1.95 -7.35
N VAL A 134 -7.26 2.12 -6.05
CA VAL A 134 -6.14 2.65 -5.24
C VAL A 134 -4.89 1.76 -5.32
N ARG A 135 -5.04 0.46 -5.57
CA ARG A 135 -3.92 -0.46 -5.80
C ARG A 135 -3.07 -0.02 -6.98
N LEU A 136 -3.73 0.24 -8.11
CA LEU A 136 -3.05 0.70 -9.33
C LEU A 136 -2.41 2.07 -9.12
N PHE A 137 -3.14 3.02 -8.56
CA PHE A 137 -2.61 4.36 -8.31
C PHE A 137 -1.40 4.33 -7.39
N PHE A 138 -1.42 3.52 -6.34
CA PHE A 138 -0.29 3.42 -5.43
C PHE A 138 0.94 2.78 -6.09
N ILE A 139 0.77 1.70 -6.84
CA ILE A 139 1.88 1.03 -7.55
C ILE A 139 2.46 1.97 -8.61
N GLU A 140 1.61 2.71 -9.33
CA GLU A 140 2.05 3.74 -10.28
C GLU A 140 2.85 4.85 -9.58
N GLN A 141 2.39 5.33 -8.42
CA GLN A 141 3.14 6.34 -7.66
C GLN A 141 4.46 5.83 -7.09
N LEU A 142 4.55 4.55 -6.72
CA LEU A 142 5.84 3.94 -6.39
C LEU A 142 6.78 3.96 -7.60
N TYR A 143 6.31 3.50 -8.76
CA TYR A 143 7.08 3.53 -10.00
C TYR A 143 7.53 4.95 -10.35
N ARG A 144 6.60 5.92 -10.33
CA ARG A 144 6.89 7.34 -10.56
C ARG A 144 7.93 7.87 -9.57
N GLY A 145 7.82 7.55 -8.31
CA GLY A 145 8.78 7.95 -7.27
C GLY A 145 10.20 7.49 -7.61
N PHE A 146 10.37 6.24 -8.04
CA PHE A 146 11.69 5.73 -8.44
C PHE A 146 12.21 6.37 -9.73
N THR A 147 11.35 6.67 -10.72
CA THR A 147 11.76 7.39 -11.92
C THR A 147 12.24 8.81 -11.60
N ILE A 148 11.57 9.51 -10.66
CA ILE A 148 12.00 10.83 -10.17
C ILE A 148 13.40 10.72 -9.53
N LEU A 149 13.61 9.74 -8.64
CA LEU A 149 14.92 9.56 -7.97
C LEU A 149 16.07 9.25 -8.93
N ARG A 150 15.76 8.72 -10.11
CA ARG A 150 16.76 8.45 -11.18
C ARG A 150 16.82 9.51 -12.26
N ASN A 151 16.09 10.62 -12.12
CA ASN A 151 15.99 11.68 -13.13
C ASN A 151 15.55 11.17 -14.50
N GLU A 152 14.64 10.19 -14.53
CA GLU A 152 14.11 9.63 -15.77
C GLU A 152 12.89 10.43 -16.26
N PRO A 153 12.65 10.51 -17.61
CA PRO A 153 11.65 11.38 -18.22
C PRO A 153 10.21 10.83 -18.14
N TYR A 154 9.82 10.23 -17.02
CA TYR A 154 8.44 9.77 -16.79
C TYR A 154 7.58 10.83 -16.08
N HIS A 155 8.18 11.56 -15.14
CA HIS A 155 7.53 12.64 -14.41
C HIS A 155 7.89 14.00 -15.03
N HIS A 156 6.86 14.73 -15.43
CA HIS A 156 7.01 16.09 -15.94
C HIS A 156 6.52 17.08 -14.87
N GLN A 157 7.35 18.07 -14.57
CA GLN A 157 7.01 19.23 -13.72
C GLN A 157 6.73 20.43 -14.56
#